data_bd574397459a8ad43e4cb888196e89ce
#
_entry.id   bd574397459a8ad43e4cb888196e89ce
#
_cell.length_a   1.000
_cell.length_b   1.000
_cell.length_c   1.000
_cell.angle_alpha   90.00
_cell.angle_beta   90.00
_cell.angle_gamma   90.00
#
_symmetry.space_group_name_H-M   'P 1'
#
loop_
_entity.id
_entity.type
_entity.pdbx_description
1 polymer ?
#
loop_
_entity_poly.entity_id
_entity_poly.type
_entity_poly.pdbx_seq_one_letter_code
_entity_poly.pdbx_strand_id
1 'polypeptide(L)'
;MTNEVLPGVRPANRQEIVLFHSAYGLRPGVLEWAERLRHIGHRVHTPDLYDGEVFSDRMAAVRKIQELGFDELLARSQAAVSHLRSELVYAGFSNGGACAELVAATRPGARGAILMHAPLPIRDLGWKTWPSTVPVQVHFAEKDPLRNEKVIDALAVRVRASGAGFQQHDYPTSGHLFADPDMPAYDATSADLMFERVVEFLKS
;
A
#
# COMPACT_ATOMS: atom_id res chain seq x y z
N MET A 1 20.41 -17.41 32.61
CA MET A 1 21.00 -16.46 31.65
C MET A 1 19.88 -15.54 31.25
N THR A 2 19.88 -14.34 31.80
CA THR A 2 18.86 -13.31 31.59
C THR A 2 19.07 -12.68 30.20
N ASN A 3 18.08 -12.80 29.31
CA ASN A 3 18.06 -12.15 28.05
C ASN A 3 17.86 -10.62 28.27
N GLU A 4 18.94 -9.88 28.32
CA GLU A 4 18.89 -8.42 28.27
C GLU A 4 18.46 -8.00 26.87
N VAL A 5 17.20 -7.61 26.76
CA VAL A 5 16.72 -6.87 25.60
C VAL A 5 17.36 -5.48 25.65
N LEU A 6 18.32 -5.25 24.78
CA LEU A 6 18.91 -3.92 24.59
C LEU A 6 17.79 -2.91 24.34
N PRO A 7 17.78 -1.75 25.00
CA PRO A 7 16.78 -0.72 24.76
C PRO A 7 16.93 -0.25 23.31
N GLY A 8 15.98 -0.67 22.46
CA GLY A 8 15.97 -0.30 21.04
C GLY A 8 15.96 1.22 20.89
N VAL A 9 16.91 1.72 20.11
CA VAL A 9 16.91 3.09 19.61
C VAL A 9 15.54 3.30 18.92
N ARG A 10 14.65 4.07 19.56
CA ARG A 10 13.40 4.48 18.92
C ARG A 10 13.79 5.37 17.74
N PRO A 11 13.48 5.00 16.49
CA PRO A 11 13.78 5.88 15.37
C PRO A 11 13.07 7.22 15.61
N ALA A 12 13.76 8.32 15.34
CA ALA A 12 13.28 9.68 15.57
C ALA A 12 11.96 9.97 14.84
N ASN A 13 11.55 9.10 13.90
CA ASN A 13 10.38 9.25 13.04
C ASN A 13 9.54 7.96 12.95
N ARG A 14 9.07 7.46 14.11
CA ARG A 14 8.20 6.29 14.16
C ARG A 14 6.84 6.60 13.55
N GLN A 15 6.56 6.00 12.38
CA GLN A 15 5.24 6.08 11.74
C GLN A 15 4.33 4.93 12.18
N GLU A 16 3.03 5.18 12.12
CA GLU A 16 2.00 4.15 12.24
C GLU A 16 1.36 3.97 10.85
N ILE A 17 1.39 2.73 10.35
CA ILE A 17 1.10 2.41 8.96
C ILE A 17 -0.05 1.41 8.91
N VAL A 18 -0.96 1.58 7.96
CA VAL A 18 -1.92 0.53 7.56
C VAL A 18 -1.48 -0.01 6.22
N LEU A 19 -1.23 -1.31 6.14
CA LEU A 19 -0.82 -2.01 4.93
C LEU A 19 -1.95 -2.93 4.45
N PHE A 20 -2.62 -2.54 3.36
CA PHE A 20 -3.67 -3.32 2.73
C PHE A 20 -3.10 -4.37 1.77
N HIS A 21 -3.66 -5.58 1.84
CA HIS A 21 -3.27 -6.69 0.98
C HIS A 21 -3.81 -6.54 -0.46
N SER A 22 -3.26 -7.33 -1.38
CA SER A 22 -3.70 -7.42 -2.77
C SER A 22 -4.97 -8.27 -2.93
N ALA A 23 -5.39 -8.48 -4.18
CA ALA A 23 -6.48 -9.40 -4.54
C ALA A 23 -6.31 -10.83 -3.99
N TYR A 24 -5.10 -11.22 -3.68
CA TYR A 24 -4.78 -12.56 -3.18
C TYR A 24 -5.06 -12.77 -1.68
N GLY A 25 -5.54 -11.74 -0.99
CA GLY A 25 -5.81 -11.78 0.46
C GLY A 25 -4.56 -11.49 1.32
N LEU A 26 -4.71 -11.60 2.63
CA LEU A 26 -3.63 -11.33 3.60
C LEU A 26 -2.66 -12.52 3.68
N ARG A 27 -1.80 -12.63 2.68
CA ARG A 27 -0.83 -13.71 2.51
C ARG A 27 0.45 -13.49 3.34
N PRO A 28 1.27 -14.55 3.53
CA PRO A 28 2.55 -14.45 4.24
C PRO A 28 3.47 -13.35 3.68
N GLY A 29 3.55 -13.15 2.36
CA GLY A 29 4.37 -12.11 1.76
C GLY A 29 4.00 -10.68 2.17
N VAL A 30 2.70 -10.39 2.34
CA VAL A 30 2.23 -9.11 2.87
C VAL A 30 2.61 -8.96 4.34
N LEU A 31 2.50 -10.05 5.11
CA LEU A 31 2.88 -10.06 6.53
C LEU A 31 4.40 -9.89 6.70
N GLU A 32 5.21 -10.48 5.81
CA GLU A 32 6.67 -10.28 5.81
C GLU A 32 7.03 -8.81 5.55
N TRP A 33 6.38 -8.13 4.60
CA TRP A 33 6.54 -6.69 4.40
C TRP A 33 6.21 -5.90 5.67
N ALA A 34 5.12 -6.25 6.35
CA ALA A 34 4.76 -5.61 7.61
C ALA A 34 5.81 -5.86 8.71
N GLU A 35 6.35 -7.07 8.80
CA GLU A 35 7.41 -7.41 9.78
C GLU A 35 8.72 -6.66 9.47
N ARG A 36 9.12 -6.52 8.22
CA ARG A 36 10.29 -5.71 7.83
C ARG A 36 10.13 -4.26 8.33
N LEU A 37 8.95 -3.65 8.15
CA LEU A 37 8.66 -2.30 8.64
C LEU A 37 8.61 -2.23 10.18
N ARG A 38 8.07 -3.25 10.85
CA ARG A 38 8.06 -3.35 12.33
C ARG A 38 9.47 -3.48 12.88
N HIS A 39 10.32 -4.26 12.21
CA HIS A 39 11.72 -4.47 12.62
C HIS A 39 12.53 -3.17 12.67
N ILE A 40 12.25 -2.23 11.77
CA ILE A 40 12.87 -0.90 11.75
C ILE A 40 12.15 0.13 12.62
N GLY A 41 11.16 -0.31 13.43
CA GLY A 41 10.55 0.50 14.49
C GLY A 41 9.21 1.12 14.19
N HIS A 42 8.62 0.91 13.01
CA HIS A 42 7.26 1.37 12.71
C HIS A 42 6.19 0.50 13.38
N ARG A 43 4.98 1.03 13.57
CA ARG A 43 3.81 0.24 13.92
C ARG A 43 3.03 -0.06 12.65
N VAL A 44 2.73 -1.32 12.38
CA VAL A 44 2.03 -1.70 11.15
C VAL A 44 0.78 -2.51 11.47
N HIS A 45 -0.34 -2.05 10.94
CA HIS A 45 -1.61 -2.75 10.93
C HIS A 45 -1.80 -3.41 9.57
N THR A 46 -2.22 -4.66 9.57
CA THR A 46 -2.49 -5.45 8.36
C THR A 46 -3.91 -5.96 8.40
N PRO A 47 -4.92 -5.12 8.09
CA PRO A 47 -6.30 -5.57 8.13
C PRO A 47 -6.56 -6.64 7.08
N ASP A 48 -7.27 -7.67 7.48
CA ASP A 48 -7.80 -8.68 6.58
C ASP A 48 -9.17 -8.22 6.06
N LEU A 49 -9.25 -7.99 4.76
CA LEU A 49 -10.47 -7.55 4.09
C LEU A 49 -11.30 -8.72 3.53
N TYR A 50 -10.81 -9.96 3.70
CA TYR A 50 -11.40 -11.15 3.10
C TYR A 50 -11.79 -12.23 4.13
N ASP A 51 -11.84 -11.88 5.43
CA ASP A 51 -12.28 -12.78 6.50
C ASP A 51 -11.49 -14.11 6.57
N GLY A 52 -10.16 -14.04 6.35
CA GLY A 52 -9.23 -15.18 6.38
C GLY A 52 -9.01 -15.87 5.03
N GLU A 53 -9.74 -15.49 3.99
CA GLU A 53 -9.56 -16.12 2.68
C GLU A 53 -8.29 -15.61 1.98
N VAL A 54 -7.49 -16.56 1.49
CA VAL A 54 -6.28 -16.30 0.71
C VAL A 54 -6.26 -17.16 -0.54
N PHE A 55 -5.64 -16.65 -1.60
CA PHE A 55 -5.64 -17.29 -2.90
C PHE A 55 -4.22 -17.44 -3.43
N SER A 56 -3.91 -18.57 -4.07
CA SER A 56 -2.67 -18.80 -4.82
C SER A 56 -2.90 -18.69 -6.34
N ASP A 57 -4.15 -18.82 -6.76
CA ASP A 57 -4.56 -18.75 -8.17
C ASP A 57 -5.17 -17.40 -8.51
N ARG A 58 -4.73 -16.83 -9.65
CA ARG A 58 -5.18 -15.51 -10.10
C ARG A 58 -6.68 -15.46 -10.38
N MET A 59 -7.24 -16.52 -10.98
CA MET A 59 -8.67 -16.54 -11.34
C MET A 59 -9.54 -16.60 -10.08
N ALA A 60 -9.11 -17.36 -9.06
CA ALA A 60 -9.79 -17.38 -7.77
C ALA A 60 -9.76 -16.02 -7.08
N ALA A 61 -8.60 -15.35 -7.06
CA ALA A 61 -8.46 -13.99 -6.53
C ALA A 61 -9.36 -12.96 -7.27
N VAL A 62 -9.41 -13.04 -8.59
CA VAL A 62 -10.29 -12.16 -9.40
C VAL A 62 -11.77 -12.45 -9.12
N ARG A 63 -12.18 -13.73 -9.03
CA ARG A 63 -13.57 -14.09 -8.67
C ARG A 63 -13.94 -13.51 -7.29
N LYS A 64 -13.05 -13.61 -6.30
CA LYS A 64 -13.31 -13.04 -4.97
C LYS A 64 -13.63 -11.55 -5.03
N ILE A 65 -12.85 -10.76 -5.81
CA ILE A 65 -13.13 -9.33 -5.98
C ILE A 65 -14.48 -9.12 -6.69
N GLN A 66 -14.80 -9.93 -7.70
CA GLN A 66 -16.06 -9.82 -8.43
C GLN A 66 -17.27 -10.15 -7.54
N GLU A 67 -17.15 -11.19 -6.72
CA GLU A 67 -18.18 -11.61 -5.77
C GLU A 67 -18.38 -10.60 -4.63
N LEU A 68 -17.28 -10.14 -4.04
CA LEU A 68 -17.32 -9.12 -2.99
C LEU A 68 -17.86 -7.79 -3.51
N GLY A 69 -17.47 -7.43 -4.72
CA GLY A 69 -17.69 -6.11 -5.28
C GLY A 69 -16.68 -5.08 -4.76
N PHE A 70 -16.31 -4.15 -5.65
CA PHE A 70 -15.28 -3.16 -5.33
C PHE A 70 -15.74 -2.15 -4.28
N ASP A 71 -17.04 -1.81 -4.26
CA ASP A 71 -17.61 -0.92 -3.25
C ASP A 71 -17.52 -1.50 -1.84
N GLU A 72 -17.81 -2.78 -1.71
CA GLU A 72 -17.70 -3.47 -0.42
C GLU A 72 -16.24 -3.57 0.03
N LEU A 73 -15.30 -3.82 -0.90
CA LEU A 73 -13.86 -3.81 -0.58
C LEU A 73 -13.43 -2.45 -0.02
N LEU A 74 -13.86 -1.36 -0.64
CA LEU A 74 -13.57 -0.01 -0.17
C LEU A 74 -14.23 0.29 1.17
N ALA A 75 -15.49 -0.12 1.36
CA ALA A 75 -16.20 0.03 2.63
C ALA A 75 -15.50 -0.74 3.76
N ARG A 76 -15.06 -1.96 3.52
CA ARG A 76 -14.28 -2.76 4.47
C ARG A 76 -12.95 -2.08 4.82
N SER A 77 -12.26 -1.49 3.85
CA SER A 77 -11.02 -0.77 4.11
C SER A 77 -11.21 0.45 5.02
N GLN A 78 -12.30 1.20 4.84
CA GLN A 78 -12.66 2.32 5.70
C GLN A 78 -13.08 1.86 7.10
N ALA A 79 -13.87 0.80 7.20
CA ALA A 79 -14.29 0.22 8.48
C ALA A 79 -13.10 -0.31 9.29
N ALA A 80 -12.15 -0.98 8.62
CA ALA A 80 -10.96 -1.54 9.25
C ALA A 80 -10.08 -0.50 9.95
N VAL A 81 -10.11 0.75 9.50
CA VAL A 81 -9.30 1.83 10.08
C VAL A 81 -10.09 2.78 10.99
N SER A 82 -11.41 2.62 11.07
CA SER A 82 -12.31 3.56 11.77
C SER A 82 -11.96 3.75 13.24
N HIS A 83 -11.50 2.69 13.90
CA HIS A 83 -11.13 2.67 15.32
C HIS A 83 -9.66 3.06 15.59
N LEU A 84 -8.85 3.23 14.54
CA LEU A 84 -7.45 3.62 14.69
C LEU A 84 -7.33 5.15 14.84
N ARG A 85 -6.18 5.61 15.35
CA ARG A 85 -5.86 7.05 15.36
C ARG A 85 -5.90 7.63 13.94
N SER A 86 -6.04 8.96 13.83
CA SER A 86 -6.16 9.61 12.52
C SER A 86 -4.83 9.75 11.76
N GLU A 87 -3.73 9.91 12.50
CA GLU A 87 -2.40 10.21 11.95
C GLU A 87 -1.67 8.94 11.50
N LEU A 88 -2.03 8.45 10.31
CA LEU A 88 -1.53 7.19 9.75
C LEU A 88 -1.01 7.40 8.32
N VAL A 89 -0.02 6.60 7.94
CA VAL A 89 0.35 6.36 6.55
C VAL A 89 -0.43 5.17 6.03
N TYR A 90 -1.01 5.29 4.85
CA TYR A 90 -1.77 4.23 4.20
C TYR A 90 -0.97 3.64 3.05
N ALA A 91 -0.73 2.34 3.10
CA ALA A 91 0.02 1.60 2.10
C ALA A 91 -0.82 0.44 1.58
N GLY A 92 -0.58 -0.01 0.35
CA GLY A 92 -1.28 -1.18 -0.15
C GLY A 92 -0.76 -1.69 -1.47
N PHE A 93 -0.95 -3.00 -1.68
CA PHE A 93 -0.56 -3.72 -2.87
C PHE A 93 -1.74 -3.82 -3.85
N SER A 94 -1.58 -3.39 -5.10
CA SER A 94 -2.56 -3.55 -6.17
C SER A 94 -3.93 -2.95 -5.78
N ASN A 95 -5.00 -3.72 -5.69
CA ASN A 95 -6.30 -3.22 -5.21
C ASN A 95 -6.27 -2.75 -3.74
N GLY A 96 -5.37 -3.27 -2.90
CA GLY A 96 -5.06 -2.68 -1.61
C GLY A 96 -4.47 -1.27 -1.72
N GLY A 97 -3.76 -0.96 -2.81
CA GLY A 97 -3.34 0.40 -3.16
C GLY A 97 -4.52 1.34 -3.41
N ALA A 98 -5.60 0.85 -4.06
CA ALA A 98 -6.82 1.63 -4.21
C ALA A 98 -7.52 1.88 -2.86
N CYS A 99 -7.51 0.91 -1.95
CA CYS A 99 -7.98 1.10 -0.58
C CYS A 99 -7.14 2.17 0.15
N ALA A 100 -5.82 2.10 0.02
CA ALA A 100 -4.91 3.09 0.60
C ALA A 100 -5.15 4.50 0.04
N GLU A 101 -5.33 4.63 -1.27
CA GLU A 101 -5.64 5.88 -1.96
C GLU A 101 -6.95 6.50 -1.42
N LEU A 102 -8.03 5.71 -1.38
CA LEU A 102 -9.32 6.18 -0.88
C LEU A 102 -9.22 6.67 0.57
N VAL A 103 -8.64 5.84 1.44
CA VAL A 103 -8.58 6.17 2.88
C VAL A 103 -7.66 7.38 3.11
N ALA A 104 -6.52 7.48 2.41
CA ALA A 104 -5.64 8.62 2.50
C ALA A 104 -6.29 9.92 2.00
N ALA A 105 -7.11 9.83 0.93
CA ALA A 105 -7.81 10.99 0.37
C ALA A 105 -8.99 11.48 1.23
N THR A 106 -9.63 10.59 1.99
CA THR A 106 -10.91 10.88 2.65
C THR A 106 -10.83 10.97 4.17
N ARG A 107 -9.83 10.34 4.79
CA ARG A 107 -9.72 10.31 6.25
C ARG A 107 -8.90 11.50 6.76
N PRO A 108 -9.46 12.34 7.63
CA PRO A 108 -8.73 13.47 8.21
C PRO A 108 -7.46 13.00 8.96
N GLY A 109 -6.37 13.75 8.81
CA GLY A 109 -5.12 13.49 9.53
C GLY A 109 -4.20 12.45 8.87
N ALA A 110 -4.54 11.93 7.68
CA ALA A 110 -3.64 11.07 6.92
C ALA A 110 -2.27 11.72 6.74
N ARG A 111 -1.19 10.94 6.84
CA ARG A 111 0.21 11.40 6.80
C ARG A 111 0.90 11.07 5.47
N GLY A 112 0.37 10.16 4.69
CA GLY A 112 0.90 9.78 3.39
C GLY A 112 0.16 8.59 2.78
N ALA A 113 0.36 8.38 1.48
CA ALA A 113 -0.11 7.22 0.74
C ALA A 113 1.04 6.55 -0.02
N ILE A 114 1.17 5.23 0.10
CA ILE A 114 2.17 4.42 -0.59
C ILE A 114 1.43 3.40 -1.44
N LEU A 115 1.46 3.59 -2.75
CA LEU A 115 0.70 2.82 -3.72
C LEU A 115 1.63 1.84 -4.44
N MET A 116 1.67 0.60 -3.99
CA MET A 116 2.53 -0.44 -4.54
C MET A 116 1.76 -1.21 -5.61
N HIS A 117 2.26 -1.22 -6.85
CA HIS A 117 1.57 -1.77 -8.03
C HIS A 117 0.17 -1.13 -8.25
N ALA A 118 0.07 0.16 -7.94
CA ALA A 118 -1.12 0.99 -8.01
C ALA A 118 -0.70 2.45 -8.32
N PRO A 119 -1.60 3.36 -8.78
CA PRO A 119 -3.03 3.15 -8.92
C PRO A 119 -3.41 2.24 -10.09
N LEU A 120 -4.50 1.51 -9.92
CA LEU A 120 -5.07 0.68 -10.98
C LEU A 120 -6.12 1.45 -11.80
N PRO A 121 -6.39 1.06 -13.07
CA PRO A 121 -7.45 1.64 -13.88
C PRO A 121 -8.83 1.14 -13.42
N ILE A 122 -9.11 1.35 -12.15
CA ILE A 122 -10.39 1.08 -11.53
C ILE A 122 -11.21 2.37 -11.63
N ARG A 123 -12.51 2.29 -11.52
CA ARG A 123 -13.41 3.44 -11.56
C ARG A 123 -13.03 4.53 -10.54
N ASP A 124 -13.67 5.68 -10.66
CA ASP A 124 -13.55 6.78 -9.71
C ASP A 124 -13.78 6.29 -8.26
N LEU A 125 -12.81 6.53 -7.38
CA LEU A 125 -12.88 6.22 -5.96
C LEU A 125 -13.77 7.18 -5.17
N GLY A 126 -14.36 8.18 -5.83
CA GLY A 126 -15.31 9.12 -5.24
C GLY A 126 -14.72 10.26 -4.42
N TRP A 127 -13.39 10.34 -4.25
CA TRP A 127 -12.79 11.52 -3.64
C TRP A 127 -12.68 12.67 -4.65
N LYS A 128 -12.97 13.89 -4.21
CA LYS A 128 -13.04 15.07 -5.10
C LYS A 128 -11.75 15.88 -5.13
N THR A 129 -11.13 16.04 -3.97
CA THR A 129 -9.89 16.81 -3.78
C THR A 129 -8.91 16.01 -2.95
N TRP A 130 -7.64 16.05 -3.35
CA TRP A 130 -6.59 15.44 -2.55
C TRP A 130 -6.19 16.37 -1.40
N PRO A 131 -5.93 15.85 -0.18
CA PRO A 131 -5.48 16.67 0.94
C PRO A 131 -4.06 17.21 0.68
N SER A 132 -3.84 18.52 0.86
CA SER A 132 -2.55 19.19 0.58
C SER A 132 -1.39 18.70 1.47
N THR A 133 -1.71 18.07 2.60
CA THR A 133 -0.73 17.57 3.58
C THR A 133 -0.39 16.10 3.43
N VAL A 134 -0.94 15.41 2.43
CA VAL A 134 -0.79 13.97 2.25
C VAL A 134 0.06 13.67 1.01
N PRO A 135 1.38 13.48 1.17
CA PRO A 135 2.24 13.09 0.06
C PRO A 135 1.90 11.69 -0.45
N VAL A 136 2.20 11.44 -1.72
CA VAL A 136 1.94 10.16 -2.39
C VAL A 136 3.24 9.61 -2.97
N GLN A 137 3.46 8.32 -2.76
CA GLN A 137 4.51 7.56 -3.43
C GLN A 137 3.89 6.41 -4.22
N VAL A 138 4.23 6.30 -5.50
CA VAL A 138 3.73 5.29 -6.45
C VAL A 138 4.87 4.40 -6.90
N HIS A 139 4.62 3.08 -6.96
CA HIS A 139 5.60 2.09 -7.38
C HIS A 139 5.04 1.14 -8.44
N PHE A 140 5.73 1.02 -9.58
CA PHE A 140 5.37 0.09 -10.64
C PHE A 140 6.58 -0.60 -11.27
N ALA A 141 6.40 -1.85 -11.72
CA ALA A 141 7.31 -2.41 -12.70
C ALA A 141 7.15 -1.68 -14.04
N GLU A 142 8.24 -1.47 -14.78
CA GLU A 142 8.20 -0.81 -16.10
C GLU A 142 7.28 -1.54 -17.10
N LYS A 143 7.24 -2.87 -17.00
CA LYS A 143 6.43 -3.74 -17.88
C LYS A 143 5.29 -4.44 -17.15
N ASP A 144 4.75 -3.82 -16.10
CA ASP A 144 3.57 -4.36 -15.41
C ASP A 144 2.37 -4.35 -16.37
N PRO A 145 1.72 -5.50 -16.60
CA PRO A 145 0.58 -5.60 -17.53
C PRO A 145 -0.66 -4.81 -17.08
N LEU A 146 -0.74 -4.41 -15.81
CA LEU A 146 -1.83 -3.60 -15.27
C LEU A 146 -1.47 -2.11 -15.13
N ARG A 147 -0.23 -1.73 -15.44
CA ARG A 147 0.20 -0.34 -15.43
C ARG A 147 -0.58 0.48 -16.45
N ASN A 148 -1.05 1.64 -16.03
CA ASN A 148 -1.76 2.56 -16.90
C ASN A 148 -1.29 4.00 -16.63
N GLU A 149 -0.47 4.53 -17.55
CA GLU A 149 0.13 5.86 -17.41
C GLU A 149 -0.92 6.96 -17.24
N LYS A 150 -2.05 6.86 -17.97
CA LYS A 150 -3.10 7.88 -17.86
C LYS A 150 -3.70 7.96 -16.45
N VAL A 151 -3.78 6.84 -15.76
CA VAL A 151 -4.28 6.78 -14.37
C VAL A 151 -3.26 7.36 -13.41
N ILE A 152 -1.99 7.00 -13.59
CA ILE A 152 -0.87 7.53 -12.78
C ILE A 152 -0.76 9.03 -12.97
N ASP A 153 -0.77 9.53 -14.21
CA ASP A 153 -0.70 10.96 -14.53
C ASP A 153 -1.90 11.72 -13.95
N ALA A 154 -3.11 11.16 -14.06
CA ALA A 154 -4.31 11.79 -13.49
C ALA A 154 -4.22 11.94 -11.97
N LEU A 155 -3.73 10.93 -11.27
CA LEU A 155 -3.46 11.01 -9.83
C LEU A 155 -2.37 12.06 -9.53
N ALA A 156 -1.25 12.02 -10.27
CA ALA A 156 -0.14 12.97 -10.09
C ALA A 156 -0.59 14.42 -10.26
N VAL A 157 -1.41 14.71 -11.28
CA VAL A 157 -1.98 16.04 -11.53
C VAL A 157 -2.85 16.49 -10.35
N ARG A 158 -3.75 15.63 -9.87
CA ARG A 158 -4.64 15.96 -8.74
C ARG A 158 -3.88 16.18 -7.43
N VAL A 159 -2.90 15.31 -7.13
CA VAL A 159 -2.06 15.43 -5.93
C VAL A 159 -1.24 16.71 -5.95
N ARG A 160 -0.54 17.00 -7.05
CA ARG A 160 0.27 18.22 -7.19
C ARG A 160 -0.58 19.49 -7.19
N ALA A 161 -1.75 19.45 -7.80
CA ALA A 161 -2.69 20.59 -7.78
C ALA A 161 -3.18 20.94 -6.38
N SER A 162 -3.20 20.00 -5.45
CA SER A 162 -3.52 20.26 -4.04
C SER A 162 -2.35 20.86 -3.25
N GLY A 163 -1.14 20.87 -3.79
CA GLY A 163 0.09 21.25 -3.11
C GLY A 163 0.83 20.10 -2.43
N ALA A 164 0.31 18.86 -2.50
CA ALA A 164 0.95 17.70 -1.92
C ALA A 164 2.11 17.17 -2.78
N GLY A 165 3.09 16.53 -2.13
CA GLY A 165 4.21 15.87 -2.80
C GLY A 165 3.75 14.61 -3.55
N PHE A 166 4.31 14.39 -4.75
CA PHE A 166 4.07 13.17 -5.53
C PHE A 166 5.39 12.62 -6.04
N GLN A 167 5.66 11.36 -5.71
CA GLN A 167 6.82 10.60 -6.16
C GLN A 167 6.36 9.37 -6.94
N GLN A 168 7.05 9.06 -8.04
CA GLN A 168 6.84 7.83 -8.79
C GLN A 168 8.18 7.11 -8.94
N HIS A 169 8.16 5.81 -8.74
CA HIS A 169 9.31 4.94 -8.86
C HIS A 169 9.00 3.77 -9.77
N ASP A 170 9.80 3.63 -10.80
CA ASP A 170 9.75 2.54 -11.76
C ASP A 170 10.89 1.56 -11.51
N TYR A 171 10.63 0.27 -11.79
CA TYR A 171 11.55 -0.83 -11.54
C TYR A 171 11.76 -1.64 -12.82
N PRO A 172 13.01 -2.03 -13.15
CA PRO A 172 13.35 -2.70 -14.40
C PRO A 172 12.94 -4.18 -14.39
N THR A 173 11.67 -4.44 -14.06
CA THR A 173 11.06 -5.77 -14.03
C THR A 173 9.70 -5.75 -14.73
N SER A 174 9.07 -6.91 -14.89
CA SER A 174 7.83 -7.05 -15.68
C SER A 174 6.64 -7.58 -14.91
N GLY A 175 6.81 -7.95 -13.66
CA GLY A 175 5.78 -8.62 -12.89
C GLY A 175 4.83 -7.66 -12.20
N HIS A 176 3.52 -7.91 -12.31
CA HIS A 176 2.59 -7.37 -11.33
C HIS A 176 2.84 -8.06 -9.98
N LEU A 177 2.91 -7.29 -8.90
CA LEU A 177 3.26 -7.75 -7.55
C LEU A 177 4.70 -8.31 -7.44
N PHE A 178 5.66 -7.75 -8.20
CA PHE A 178 7.06 -8.18 -8.14
C PHE A 178 7.68 -8.06 -6.73
N ALA A 179 7.07 -7.28 -5.86
CA ALA A 179 7.55 -7.08 -4.49
C ALA A 179 6.91 -8.05 -3.46
N ASP A 180 5.96 -8.90 -3.87
CA ASP A 180 5.35 -9.91 -3.00
C ASP A 180 6.11 -11.24 -3.15
N PRO A 181 6.84 -11.72 -2.11
CA PRO A 181 7.66 -12.93 -2.19
C PRO A 181 6.85 -14.21 -2.45
N ASP A 182 5.54 -14.20 -2.21
CA ASP A 182 4.66 -15.34 -2.51
C ASP A 182 4.25 -15.42 -3.99
N MET A 183 4.65 -14.44 -4.81
CA MET A 183 4.24 -14.37 -6.21
C MET A 183 5.31 -14.93 -7.15
N PRO A 184 4.90 -15.64 -8.24
CA PRO A 184 5.84 -16.09 -9.26
C PRO A 184 6.63 -14.98 -9.94
N ALA A 185 6.12 -13.74 -9.89
CA ALA A 185 6.75 -12.56 -10.46
C ALA A 185 7.73 -11.87 -9.50
N TYR A 186 7.99 -12.45 -8.33
CA TYR A 186 8.86 -11.85 -7.32
C TYR A 186 10.26 -11.58 -7.89
N ASP A 187 10.73 -10.36 -7.70
CA ASP A 187 12.07 -9.90 -8.04
C ASP A 187 12.70 -9.29 -6.78
N ALA A 188 13.59 -10.04 -6.14
CA ALA A 188 14.17 -9.67 -4.86
C ALA A 188 14.91 -8.32 -4.93
N THR A 189 15.66 -8.06 -6.01
CA THR A 189 16.43 -6.82 -6.17
C THR A 189 15.51 -5.60 -6.26
N SER A 190 14.47 -5.68 -7.09
CA SER A 190 13.48 -4.61 -7.22
C SER A 190 12.63 -4.46 -5.95
N ALA A 191 12.31 -5.56 -5.27
CA ALA A 191 11.57 -5.53 -4.00
C ALA A 191 12.35 -4.84 -2.88
N ASP A 192 13.66 -5.13 -2.76
CA ASP A 192 14.51 -4.49 -1.77
C ASP A 192 14.70 -3.00 -2.08
N LEU A 193 14.91 -2.62 -3.33
CA LEU A 193 14.98 -1.22 -3.74
C LEU A 193 13.64 -0.49 -3.47
N MET A 194 12.50 -1.16 -3.69
CA MET A 194 11.19 -0.60 -3.32
C MET A 194 11.11 -0.38 -1.81
N PHE A 195 11.54 -1.34 -1.02
CA PHE A 195 11.53 -1.23 0.43
C PHE A 195 12.38 -0.05 0.92
N GLU A 196 13.58 0.13 0.39
CA GLU A 196 14.45 1.28 0.71
C GLU A 196 13.77 2.62 0.41
N ARG A 197 13.11 2.75 -0.74
CA ARG A 197 12.38 3.96 -1.14
C ARG A 197 11.17 4.23 -0.25
N VAL A 198 10.44 3.18 0.16
CA VAL A 198 9.35 3.28 1.14
C VAL A 198 9.90 3.77 2.49
N VAL A 199 11.01 3.21 2.96
CA VAL A 199 11.66 3.65 4.21
C VAL A 199 12.09 5.11 4.14
N GLU A 200 12.62 5.57 3.01
CA GLU A 200 12.99 6.97 2.83
C GLU A 200 11.77 7.91 2.85
N PHE A 201 10.67 7.52 2.19
CA PHE A 201 9.42 8.26 2.23
C PHE A 201 8.86 8.38 3.66
N LEU A 202 8.99 7.36 4.48
CA LEU A 202 8.50 7.35 5.85
C LEU A 202 9.31 8.24 6.82
N LYS A 203 10.46 8.77 6.39
CA LYS A 203 11.26 9.72 7.16
C LYS A 203 10.82 11.18 7.00
N SER A 204 10.08 11.49 5.92
CA SER A 204 9.57 12.83 5.60
C SER A 204 8.23 13.17 6.34
#